data_746412e56c77812ddf25d4bf2372181b
#
_entry.id   746412e56c77812ddf25d4bf2372181b
#
_cell.length_a   1.000
_cell.length_b   1.000
_cell.length_c   1.000
_cell.angle_alpha   90.00
_cell.angle_beta   90.00
_cell.angle_gamma   90.00
#
_symmetry.space_group_name_H-M   'P 1'
#
loop_
_entity.id
_entity.type
_entity.pdbx_description
1 polymer ?
#
loop_
_entity_poly.entity_id
_entity_poly.type
_entity_poly.pdbx_seq_one_letter_code
_entity_poly.pdbx_strand_id
1 'polypeptide(L)' 'MAGSHVVSALVSKRAEIAGMIARTQQQLGQFRADLAHVDATIRLFAPAMKPETIPA' A
#
# COMPACT_ATOMS: atom_id res chain seq x y z
N MET A 1 15.01 37.45 4.64
CA MET A 1 13.89 37.45 5.58
C MET A 1 13.77 36.08 6.22
N ALA A 2 13.86 36.05 7.54
CA ALA A 2 13.82 34.76 8.26
C ALA A 2 12.53 33.98 8.02
N GLY A 3 11.40 34.69 7.90
CA GLY A 3 10.11 34.05 7.63
C GLY A 3 10.05 33.32 6.29
N SER A 4 10.75 33.81 5.27
CA SER A 4 10.81 33.15 3.96
C SER A 4 11.49 31.80 4.04
N HIS A 5 12.57 31.71 4.82
CA HIS A 5 13.29 30.43 4.97
C HIS A 5 12.45 29.41 5.70
N VAL A 6 11.71 29.84 6.72
CA VAL A 6 10.81 28.93 7.46
C VAL A 6 9.69 28.44 6.56
N VAL A 7 9.06 29.34 5.81
CA VAL A 7 7.98 28.95 4.90
C VAL A 7 8.50 28.02 3.81
N SER A 8 9.66 28.34 3.26
CA SER A 8 10.29 27.52 2.21
C SER A 8 10.59 26.11 2.73
N ALA A 9 11.12 26.01 3.96
CA ALA A 9 11.41 24.72 4.57
C ALA A 9 10.14 23.90 4.81
N LEU A 10 9.07 24.58 5.25
CA LEU A 10 7.79 23.91 5.49
C LEU A 10 7.15 23.42 4.17
N VAL A 11 7.23 24.23 3.13
CA VAL A 11 6.72 23.84 1.80
C VAL A 11 7.49 22.64 1.28
N SER A 12 8.82 22.63 1.44
CA SER A 12 9.64 21.49 1.04
C SER A 12 9.28 20.24 1.83
N LYS A 13 9.08 20.39 3.12
CA LYS A 13 8.69 19.25 3.97
C LYS A 13 7.33 18.71 3.60
N ARG A 14 6.40 19.60 3.30
CA ARG A 14 5.06 19.20 2.84
C ARG A 14 5.14 18.40 1.54
N ALA A 15 5.93 18.86 0.59
CA ALA A 15 6.10 18.15 -0.68
C ALA A 15 6.72 16.77 -0.48
N GLU A 16 7.68 16.69 0.43
CA GLU A 16 8.34 15.44 0.78
C GLU A 16 7.33 14.44 1.37
N ILE A 17 6.54 14.89 2.31
CA ILE A 17 5.52 14.04 2.94
C ILE A 17 4.45 13.64 1.92
N ALA A 18 4.00 14.57 1.10
CA ALA A 18 3.03 14.26 0.05
C ALA A 18 3.56 13.21 -0.93
N GLY A 19 4.86 13.30 -1.26
CA GLY A 19 5.51 12.30 -2.09
C GLY A 19 5.55 10.92 -1.44
N MET A 20 5.80 10.87 -0.14
CA MET A 20 5.78 9.60 0.60
C MET A 20 4.38 8.99 0.63
N ILE A 21 3.36 9.81 0.80
CA ILE A 21 1.97 9.35 0.76
C ILE A 21 1.66 8.74 -0.60
N ALA A 22 2.03 9.42 -1.68
CA ALA A 22 1.78 8.94 -3.04
C ALA A 22 2.46 7.59 -3.28
N ARG A 23 3.72 7.45 -2.85
CA ARG A 23 4.45 6.19 -2.98
C ARG A 23 3.83 5.08 -2.15
N THR A 24 3.40 5.39 -0.94
CA THR A 24 2.77 4.42 -0.06
C THR A 24 1.43 3.96 -0.63
N GLN A 25 0.67 4.86 -1.23
CA GLN A 25 -0.58 4.51 -1.90
C GLN A 25 -0.33 3.59 -3.09
N GLN A 26 0.74 3.82 -3.84
CA GLN A 26 1.14 2.93 -4.93
C GLN A 26 1.50 1.55 -4.42
N GLN A 27 2.27 1.48 -3.33
CA GLN A 27 2.65 0.21 -2.70
C GLN A 27 1.41 -0.53 -2.20
N LEU A 28 0.50 0.20 -1.58
CA LEU A 28 -0.74 -0.39 -1.10
C LEU A 28 -1.55 -0.98 -2.26
N GLY A 29 -1.65 -0.26 -3.37
CA GLY A 29 -2.32 -0.75 -4.57
C GLY A 29 -1.69 -2.03 -5.09
N GLN A 30 -0.35 -2.09 -5.09
CA GLN A 30 0.39 -3.27 -5.52
C GLN A 30 0.14 -4.46 -4.59
N PHE A 31 0.17 -4.23 -3.28
CA PHE A 31 -0.11 -5.29 -2.31
C PHE A 31 -1.54 -5.79 -2.43
N ARG A 32 -2.49 -4.91 -2.69
CA ARG A 32 -3.89 -5.30 -2.93
C ARG A 32 -4.02 -6.17 -4.17
N ALA A 33 -3.30 -5.81 -5.23
CA ALA A 33 -3.28 -6.62 -6.45
C ALA A 33 -2.66 -7.99 -6.19
N ASP A 34 -1.55 -8.02 -5.45
CA ASP A 34 -0.89 -9.26 -5.08
C ASP A 34 -1.82 -10.15 -4.26
N LEU A 35 -2.53 -9.55 -3.30
CA LEU A 35 -3.49 -10.28 -2.49
C LEU A 35 -4.60 -10.86 -3.35
N ALA A 36 -5.12 -10.09 -4.29
CA ALA A 36 -6.15 -10.56 -5.21
C ALA A 36 -5.66 -11.73 -6.06
N HIS A 37 -4.41 -11.67 -6.52
CA HIS A 37 -3.81 -12.77 -7.28
C HIS A 37 -3.66 -14.02 -6.43
N VAL A 38 -3.21 -13.88 -5.19
CA VAL A 38 -3.07 -15.01 -4.27
C VAL A 38 -4.45 -15.60 -3.97
N ASP A 39 -5.44 -14.75 -3.71
CA ASP A 39 -6.81 -15.21 -3.45
C ASP A 39 -7.37 -15.96 -4.66
N ALA A 40 -7.13 -15.46 -5.86
CA ALA A 40 -7.58 -16.14 -7.09
C ALA A 40 -6.89 -17.49 -7.26
N THR A 41 -5.60 -17.53 -6.94
CA THR A 41 -4.83 -18.78 -7.00
C THR A 41 -5.36 -19.79 -6.00
N ILE A 42 -5.66 -19.35 -4.78
CA ILE A 42 -6.25 -20.21 -3.75
C ILE A 42 -7.56 -20.79 -4.25
N ARG A 43 -8.39 -19.97 -4.89
CA ARG A 43 -9.68 -20.42 -5.43
C ARG A 43 -9.53 -21.45 -6.54
N LEU A 44 -8.44 -21.40 -7.29
CA LEU A 44 -8.17 -22.42 -8.30
C LEU A 44 -7.95 -23.79 -7.67
N PHE A 45 -7.38 -23.81 -6.47
CA PHE A 45 -7.11 -25.06 -5.75
C PHE A 45 -8.16 -25.38 -4.69
N ALA A 46 -8.95 -24.40 -4.29
CA ALA A 46 -9.94 -24.54 -3.23
C ALA A 46 -11.05 -25.53 -3.51
N PRO A 47 -11.47 -25.80 -4.77
CA PRO A 47 -12.43 -26.87 -5.00
C PRO A 47 -11.93 -28.23 -4.52
N ALA A 48 -10.61 -28.40 -4.44
CA ALA A 48 -10.00 -29.63 -3.93
C ALA A 48 -9.79 -29.58 -2.41
N MET A 49 -9.76 -28.37 -1.83
CA MET A 49 -9.51 -28.16 -0.40
C MET A 49 -10.50 -27.17 0.16
N LYS A 50 -11.43 -27.64 0.97
CA LYS A 50 -12.37 -26.75 1.62
C LYS A 50 -11.69 -25.99 2.73
N PRO A 51 -11.93 -24.67 2.86
CA PRO A 51 -11.31 -23.87 3.91
C PRO A 51 -11.58 -24.39 5.33
N GLU A 52 -12.77 -24.92 5.56
CA GLU A 52 -13.13 -25.44 6.87
C GLU A 52 -12.40 -26.74 7.24
N THR A 53 -11.73 -27.38 6.28
CA THR A 53 -10.93 -28.58 6.57
C THR A 53 -9.48 -28.24 6.89
N ILE A 54 -9.12 -26.96 6.75
CA ILE A 54 -7.78 -26.48 7.07
C ILE A 54 -7.74 -26.23 8.57
N PRO A 55 -6.87 -26.92 9.32
CA PRO A 55 -6.77 -26.69 10.76
C PRO A 55 -6.38 -25.23 11.03
N ALA A 56 -7.07 -24.62 11.93
CA ALA A 56 -6.82 -23.23 12.29
C ALA A 56 -5.52 -23.08 13.07
#